data_7436777c7c061f996ee96c5cf68bf39d
#
_entry.id   7436777c7c061f996ee96c5cf68bf39d
#
_cell.length_a   1.000
_cell.length_b   1.000
_cell.length_c   1.000
_cell.angle_alpha   90.00
_cell.angle_beta   90.00
_cell.angle_gamma   90.00
#
_symmetry.space_group_name_H-M   'P 1'
#
loop_
_entity.id
_entity.type
_entity.pdbx_description
1 polymer ?
#
loop_
_entity_poly.entity_id
_entity_poly.type
_entity_poly.pdbx_seq_one_letter_code
_entity_poly.pdbx_strand_id
1 'polypeptide(L)'
;LSAVLSMWMSNTASAALLLPIAIEILLTSGVEEDDPLWKRFPLAVAYAATLGGLGTLIGSPPNALAQRFLAETGVVLSFLDWIIYLLPLVVILLPVILVVATEIFKSDVKELQVRHRDLGTLGPKAKFVAIITVLCMLLWLTGRQTGLSSYVVALIPIIVFFTFDILDEDDLKKLHWETLILFGGGITLGEAVSASGVDAFIAN
;
A
#
# COMPACT_ATOMS: atom_id res chain seq x y z
N LEU A 1 -7.31 6.92 -6.98
CA LEU A 1 -7.48 5.46 -6.99
C LEU A 1 -6.23 4.76 -6.45
N SER A 2 -5.01 5.06 -6.96
CA SER A 2 -3.76 4.44 -6.51
C SER A 2 -3.58 4.49 -5.00
N ALA A 3 -3.75 5.66 -4.38
CA ALA A 3 -3.66 5.80 -2.93
C ALA A 3 -4.67 4.92 -2.18
N VAL A 4 -5.91 4.83 -2.66
CA VAL A 4 -6.96 4.03 -2.00
C VAL A 4 -6.65 2.54 -2.08
N LEU A 5 -6.19 2.04 -3.23
CA LEU A 5 -5.79 0.64 -3.38
C LEU A 5 -4.57 0.32 -2.50
N SER A 6 -3.59 1.22 -2.46
CA SER A 6 -2.38 1.02 -1.67
C SER A 6 -2.59 1.05 -0.15
N MET A 7 -3.72 1.52 0.33
CA MET A 7 -4.10 1.33 1.73
C MET A 7 -4.35 -0.15 2.11
N TRP A 8 -4.66 -1.00 1.12
CA TRP A 8 -5.09 -2.39 1.36
C TRP A 8 -4.20 -3.44 0.70
N MET A 9 -3.25 -3.01 -0.13
CA MET A 9 -2.27 -3.88 -0.79
C MET A 9 -0.92 -3.15 -0.86
N SER A 10 0.17 -3.85 -1.22
CA SER A 10 1.48 -3.21 -1.33
C SER A 10 1.50 -2.09 -2.37
N ASN A 11 2.34 -1.07 -2.14
CA ASN A 11 2.53 0.06 -3.07
C ASN A 11 2.91 -0.44 -4.47
N THR A 12 3.78 -1.45 -4.54
CA THR A 12 4.21 -2.08 -5.78
C THR A 12 3.05 -2.74 -6.52
N ALA A 13 2.19 -3.49 -5.82
CA ALA A 13 1.03 -4.13 -6.43
C ALA A 13 0.03 -3.09 -6.94
N SER A 14 -0.22 -2.03 -6.18
CA SER A 14 -1.10 -0.92 -6.58
C SER A 14 -0.56 -0.20 -7.82
N ALA A 15 0.74 0.07 -7.86
CA ALA A 15 1.39 0.67 -9.01
C ALA A 15 1.35 -0.25 -10.23
N ALA A 16 1.67 -1.54 -10.08
CA ALA A 16 1.66 -2.53 -11.16
C ALA A 16 0.26 -2.70 -11.80
N LEU A 17 -0.80 -2.58 -10.99
CA LEU A 17 -2.18 -2.61 -11.49
C LEU A 17 -2.58 -1.37 -12.27
N LEU A 18 -2.14 -0.19 -11.82
CA LEU A 18 -2.62 1.08 -12.36
C LEU A 18 -1.73 1.68 -13.44
N LEU A 19 -0.44 1.34 -13.47
CA LEU A 19 0.48 1.84 -14.51
C LEU A 19 0.04 1.45 -15.93
N PRO A 20 -0.33 0.18 -16.22
CA PRO A 20 -0.84 -0.17 -17.56
C PRO A 20 -2.08 0.61 -17.95
N ILE A 21 -2.99 0.87 -17.00
CA ILE A 21 -4.21 1.66 -17.23
C ILE A 21 -3.84 3.12 -17.53
N ALA A 22 -2.92 3.69 -16.78
CA ALA A 22 -2.43 5.04 -17.01
C ALA A 22 -1.78 5.20 -18.41
N ILE A 23 -0.97 4.22 -18.81
CA ILE A 23 -0.34 4.16 -20.13
C ILE A 23 -1.40 3.99 -21.23
N GLU A 24 -2.38 3.10 -21.05
CA GLU A 24 -3.48 2.91 -22.01
C GLU A 24 -4.28 4.20 -22.26
N ILE A 25 -4.53 4.99 -21.19
CA ILE A 25 -5.21 6.29 -21.32
C ILE A 25 -4.38 7.25 -22.17
N LEU A 26 -3.07 7.33 -21.98
CA LEU A 26 -2.21 8.19 -22.80
C LEU A 26 -2.20 7.76 -24.26
N LEU A 27 -2.03 6.46 -24.54
CA LEU A 27 -2.03 5.90 -25.88
C LEU A 27 -3.36 6.13 -26.60
N THR A 28 -4.49 5.85 -25.94
CA THR A 28 -5.82 6.00 -26.54
C THR A 28 -6.24 7.45 -26.74
N SER A 29 -5.62 8.36 -25.97
CA SER A 29 -5.81 9.81 -26.13
C SER A 29 -4.93 10.42 -27.22
N GLY A 30 -4.04 9.64 -27.86
CA GLY A 30 -3.14 10.11 -28.90
C GLY A 30 -2.10 11.10 -28.38
N VAL A 31 -1.69 10.97 -27.11
CA VAL A 31 -0.65 11.85 -26.52
C VAL A 31 0.70 11.50 -27.13
N GLU A 32 1.42 12.49 -27.64
CA GLU A 32 2.76 12.33 -28.23
C GLU A 32 3.74 11.77 -27.21
N GLU A 33 4.70 10.91 -27.63
CA GLU A 33 5.62 10.19 -26.73
C GLU A 33 6.57 11.09 -25.96
N ASP A 34 6.84 12.31 -26.46
CA ASP A 34 7.68 13.33 -25.82
C ASP A 34 6.90 14.26 -24.86
N ASP A 35 5.56 14.16 -24.82
CA ASP A 35 4.73 14.96 -23.91
C ASP A 35 5.06 14.64 -22.45
N PRO A 36 5.17 15.67 -21.57
CA PRO A 36 5.44 15.49 -20.15
C PRO A 36 4.44 14.61 -19.39
N LEU A 37 3.24 14.35 -19.92
CA LEU A 37 2.26 13.44 -19.34
C LEU A 37 2.79 12.01 -19.21
N TRP A 38 3.67 11.56 -20.11
CA TRP A 38 4.31 10.25 -20.03
C TRP A 38 5.20 10.06 -18.79
N LYS A 39 5.68 11.15 -18.21
CA LYS A 39 6.40 11.15 -16.93
C LYS A 39 5.45 11.41 -15.76
N ARG A 40 4.54 12.37 -15.92
CA ARG A 40 3.62 12.79 -14.86
C ARG A 40 2.69 11.67 -14.39
N PHE A 41 2.09 10.91 -15.32
CA PHE A 41 1.14 9.85 -14.98
C PHE A 41 1.77 8.72 -14.17
N PRO A 42 2.86 8.06 -14.62
CA PRO A 42 3.51 7.02 -13.84
C PRO A 42 4.01 7.51 -12.48
N LEU A 43 4.60 8.71 -12.41
CA LEU A 43 5.05 9.29 -11.15
C LEU A 43 3.88 9.58 -10.21
N ALA A 44 2.77 10.13 -10.72
CA ALA A 44 1.57 10.37 -9.91
C ALA A 44 0.99 9.04 -9.35
N VAL A 45 0.97 7.97 -10.14
CA VAL A 45 0.55 6.63 -9.69
C VAL A 45 1.47 6.11 -8.58
N ALA A 46 2.79 6.20 -8.77
CA ALA A 46 3.79 5.70 -7.83
C ALA A 46 3.77 6.47 -6.50
N TYR A 47 3.78 7.80 -6.56
CA TYR A 47 3.72 8.64 -5.35
C TYR A 47 2.38 8.52 -4.62
N ALA A 48 1.26 8.43 -5.37
CA ALA A 48 -0.04 8.21 -4.75
C ALA A 48 -0.13 6.83 -4.08
N ALA A 49 0.49 5.76 -4.65
CA ALA A 49 0.61 4.47 -4.00
C ALA A 49 1.43 4.57 -2.71
N THR A 50 2.59 5.23 -2.76
CA THR A 50 3.46 5.40 -1.59
C THR A 50 2.76 6.14 -0.46
N LEU A 51 2.10 7.27 -0.75
CA LEU A 51 1.34 8.01 0.26
C LEU A 51 0.14 7.21 0.78
N GLY A 52 -0.60 6.55 -0.13
CA GLY A 52 -1.73 5.72 0.26
C GLY A 52 -1.34 4.61 1.22
N GLY A 53 -0.18 3.98 0.99
CA GLY A 53 0.38 2.95 1.87
C GLY A 53 0.61 3.40 3.32
N LEU A 54 0.74 4.70 3.59
CA LEU A 54 0.80 5.23 4.96
C LEU A 54 -0.57 5.24 5.66
N GLY A 55 -1.66 5.26 4.89
CA GLY A 55 -3.02 5.48 5.39
C GLY A 55 -3.56 4.37 6.28
N THR A 56 -3.05 3.13 6.15
CA THR A 56 -3.41 2.01 7.04
C THR A 56 -2.18 1.26 7.52
N LEU A 57 -2.35 0.49 8.60
CA LEU A 57 -1.27 -0.29 9.17
C LEU A 57 -0.72 -1.35 8.21
N ILE A 58 -1.57 -1.93 7.36
CA ILE A 58 -1.21 -3.00 6.42
C ILE A 58 -0.80 -2.50 5.03
N GLY A 59 -0.96 -1.21 4.74
CA GLY A 59 -0.65 -0.64 3.43
C GLY A 59 0.86 -0.67 3.10
N SER A 60 1.72 -0.73 4.12
CA SER A 60 3.17 -0.85 3.90
C SER A 60 3.86 -1.54 5.07
N PRO A 61 4.84 -2.46 4.84
CA PRO A 61 5.57 -3.14 5.91
C PRO A 61 6.23 -2.22 6.94
N PRO A 62 6.82 -1.07 6.59
CA PRO A 62 7.36 -0.13 7.57
C PRO A 62 6.37 0.36 8.61
N ASN A 63 5.06 0.39 8.30
CA ASN A 63 4.03 0.83 9.25
C ASN A 63 3.93 -0.13 10.44
N ALA A 64 3.99 -1.44 10.19
CA ALA A 64 3.99 -2.45 11.26
C ALA A 64 5.23 -2.35 12.14
N LEU A 65 6.38 -2.00 11.57
CA LEU A 65 7.61 -1.73 12.32
C LEU A 65 7.48 -0.47 13.18
N ALA A 66 6.98 0.61 12.62
CA ALA A 66 6.73 1.85 13.35
C ALA A 66 5.76 1.62 14.52
N GLN A 67 4.69 0.83 14.31
CA GLN A 67 3.78 0.44 15.39
C GLN A 67 4.51 -0.35 16.50
N ARG A 68 5.38 -1.30 16.14
CA ARG A 68 6.18 -2.06 17.10
C ARG A 68 7.06 -1.14 17.95
N PHE A 69 7.84 -0.25 17.31
CA PHE A 69 8.71 0.69 18.02
C PHE A 69 7.91 1.65 18.93
N LEU A 70 6.76 2.13 18.48
CA LEU A 70 5.87 2.94 19.32
C LEU A 70 5.40 2.15 20.55
N ALA A 71 5.04 0.87 20.38
CA ALA A 71 4.61 0.03 21.49
C ALA A 71 5.73 -0.18 22.54
N GLU A 72 7.00 -0.26 22.13
CA GLU A 72 8.16 -0.34 23.03
C GLU A 72 8.33 0.95 23.87
N THR A 73 7.87 2.10 23.38
CA THR A 73 7.83 3.36 24.15
C THR A 73 6.55 3.53 24.98
N GLY A 74 5.68 2.52 25.04
CA GLY A 74 4.41 2.54 25.77
C GLY A 74 3.22 3.09 24.95
N VAL A 75 3.41 3.46 23.68
CA VAL A 75 2.33 3.95 22.79
C VAL A 75 1.79 2.80 21.96
N VAL A 76 0.66 2.22 22.36
CA VAL A 76 0.01 1.13 21.63
C VAL A 76 -1.10 1.70 20.75
N LEU A 77 -0.88 1.70 19.44
CA LEU A 77 -1.88 2.14 18.46
C LEU A 77 -2.68 0.94 17.94
N SER A 78 -4.00 1.02 17.98
CA SER A 78 -4.86 0.09 17.25
C SER A 78 -4.83 0.38 15.75
N PHE A 79 -5.40 -0.51 14.94
CA PHE A 79 -5.55 -0.29 13.49
C PHE A 79 -6.32 1.00 13.18
N LEU A 80 -7.40 1.25 13.93
CA LEU A 80 -8.21 2.46 13.78
C LEU A 80 -7.46 3.73 14.21
N ASP A 81 -6.65 3.65 15.29
CA ASP A 81 -5.81 4.79 15.71
C ASP A 81 -4.84 5.18 14.62
N TRP A 82 -4.20 4.18 13.99
CA TRP A 82 -3.30 4.42 12.88
C TRP A 82 -3.99 5.23 11.77
N ILE A 83 -5.18 4.81 11.34
CA ILE A 83 -5.97 5.52 10.33
C ILE A 83 -6.28 6.95 10.77
N ILE A 84 -6.76 7.14 12.00
CA ILE A 84 -7.16 8.46 12.51
C ILE A 84 -5.97 9.43 12.48
N TYR A 85 -4.76 8.97 12.78
CA TYR A 85 -3.59 9.84 12.81
C TYR A 85 -2.94 10.03 11.43
N LEU A 86 -2.86 8.98 10.62
CA LEU A 86 -2.07 9.04 9.37
C LEU A 86 -2.92 9.37 8.13
N LEU A 87 -4.21 9.02 8.09
CA LEU A 87 -5.07 9.32 6.95
C LEU A 87 -5.23 10.83 6.69
N PRO A 88 -5.40 11.71 7.70
CA PRO A 88 -5.41 13.15 7.46
C PRO A 88 -4.14 13.67 6.77
N LEU A 89 -2.97 13.14 7.17
CA LEU A 89 -1.70 13.46 6.53
C LEU A 89 -1.69 13.05 5.06
N VAL A 90 -2.15 11.85 4.74
CA VAL A 90 -2.28 11.35 3.35
C VAL A 90 -3.21 12.26 2.55
N VAL A 91 -4.37 12.64 3.11
CA VAL A 91 -5.35 13.53 2.45
C VAL A 91 -4.77 14.91 2.16
N ILE A 92 -3.90 15.43 3.01
CA ILE A 92 -3.23 16.72 2.81
C ILE A 92 -2.09 16.60 1.80
N LEU A 93 -1.25 15.57 1.91
CA LEU A 93 -0.05 15.43 1.07
C LEU A 93 -0.38 15.00 -0.37
N LEU A 94 -1.44 14.21 -0.56
CA LEU A 94 -1.80 13.73 -1.89
C LEU A 94 -2.10 14.85 -2.89
N PRO A 95 -2.95 15.86 -2.60
CA PRO A 95 -3.12 17.02 -3.46
C PRO A 95 -1.82 17.80 -3.69
N VAL A 96 -0.98 17.95 -2.66
CA VAL A 96 0.30 18.68 -2.78
C VAL A 96 1.19 18.00 -3.82
N ILE A 97 1.37 16.68 -3.74
CA ILE A 97 2.18 15.92 -4.73
C ILE A 97 1.57 16.02 -6.13
N LEU A 98 0.24 15.95 -6.27
CA LEU A 98 -0.42 16.05 -7.56
C LEU A 98 -0.23 17.45 -8.16
N VAL A 99 -0.32 18.51 -7.36
CA VAL A 99 -0.03 19.88 -7.81
C VAL A 99 1.42 20.03 -8.23
N VAL A 100 2.36 19.57 -7.39
CA VAL A 100 3.81 19.62 -7.71
C VAL A 100 4.11 18.86 -9.01
N ALA A 101 3.56 17.65 -9.18
CA ALA A 101 3.73 16.88 -10.42
C ALA A 101 3.16 17.61 -11.65
N THR A 102 2.03 18.31 -11.48
CA THR A 102 1.40 19.08 -12.55
C THR A 102 2.22 20.32 -12.90
N GLU A 103 2.81 21.01 -11.93
CA GLU A 103 3.66 22.17 -12.17
C GLU A 103 5.00 21.83 -12.80
N ILE A 104 5.59 20.69 -12.42
CA ILE A 104 6.87 20.22 -12.97
C ILE A 104 6.71 19.68 -14.40
N PHE A 105 5.65 18.88 -14.62
CA PHE A 105 5.40 18.22 -15.91
C PHE A 105 4.16 18.84 -16.59
N LYS A 106 4.30 20.10 -17.02
CA LYS A 106 3.24 20.83 -17.72
C LYS A 106 3.01 20.23 -19.10
N SER A 107 1.75 20.04 -19.46
CA SER A 107 1.31 19.57 -20.76
C SER A 107 0.15 20.44 -21.23
N ASP A 108 0.07 20.67 -22.52
CA ASP A 108 -1.01 21.42 -23.16
C ASP A 108 -2.23 20.55 -23.49
N VAL A 109 -2.14 19.25 -23.23
CA VAL A 109 -3.26 18.29 -23.43
C VAL A 109 -4.36 18.59 -22.42
N LYS A 110 -5.54 18.98 -22.94
CA LYS A 110 -6.70 19.39 -22.12
C LYS A 110 -7.67 18.26 -21.84
N GLU A 111 -7.73 17.28 -22.72
CA GLU A 111 -8.69 16.18 -22.63
C GLU A 111 -8.00 14.85 -22.82
N LEU A 112 -8.35 13.90 -21.98
CA LEU A 112 -7.88 12.51 -22.06
C LEU A 112 -9.09 11.58 -22.29
N GLN A 113 -8.95 10.65 -23.20
CA GLN A 113 -10.00 9.69 -23.49
C GLN A 113 -9.87 8.46 -22.60
N VAL A 114 -10.85 8.25 -21.74
CA VAL A 114 -10.94 7.03 -20.93
C VAL A 114 -11.86 6.03 -21.64
N ARG A 115 -11.28 4.95 -22.12
CA ARG A 115 -12.06 3.89 -22.75
C ARG A 115 -12.76 3.05 -21.68
N HIS A 116 -14.07 3.13 -21.63
CA HIS A 116 -14.87 2.23 -20.79
C HIS A 116 -14.81 0.81 -21.35
N ARG A 117 -14.17 -0.09 -20.60
CA ARG A 117 -14.18 -1.52 -20.90
C ARG A 117 -15.24 -2.18 -20.02
N ASP A 118 -16.16 -2.88 -20.63
CA ASP A 118 -17.08 -3.74 -19.88
C ASP A 118 -16.28 -4.93 -19.33
N LEU A 119 -16.12 -4.96 -18.01
CA LEU A 119 -15.37 -6.01 -17.32
C LEU A 119 -16.22 -7.25 -17.01
N GLY A 120 -17.50 -7.24 -17.40
CA GLY A 120 -18.43 -8.32 -17.09
C GLY A 120 -18.73 -8.45 -15.59
N THR A 121 -19.25 -9.60 -15.18
CA THR A 121 -19.59 -9.89 -13.77
C THR A 121 -18.47 -10.63 -13.07
N LEU A 122 -18.25 -10.28 -11.80
CA LEU A 122 -17.29 -10.98 -10.95
C LEU A 122 -17.66 -12.47 -10.83
N GLY A 123 -16.70 -13.34 -11.13
CA GLY A 123 -16.83 -14.78 -10.92
C GLY A 123 -16.99 -15.15 -9.43
N PRO A 124 -17.46 -16.39 -9.12
CA PRO A 124 -17.72 -16.80 -7.75
C PRO A 124 -16.47 -16.75 -6.85
N LYS A 125 -15.29 -17.14 -7.36
CA LYS A 125 -14.03 -17.03 -6.61
C LYS A 125 -13.70 -15.57 -6.24
N ALA A 126 -13.84 -14.63 -7.20
CA ALA A 126 -13.59 -13.22 -6.94
C ALA A 126 -14.56 -12.62 -5.93
N LYS A 127 -15.84 -13.02 -5.96
CA LYS A 127 -16.83 -12.62 -4.94
C LYS A 127 -16.45 -13.14 -3.56
N PHE A 128 -16.02 -14.40 -3.46
CA PHE A 128 -15.58 -14.99 -2.20
C PHE A 128 -14.38 -14.24 -1.61
N VAL A 129 -13.35 -13.97 -2.43
CA VAL A 129 -12.18 -13.17 -2.02
C VAL A 129 -12.62 -11.79 -1.54
N ALA A 130 -13.50 -11.11 -2.29
CA ALA A 130 -13.99 -9.80 -1.91
C ALA A 130 -14.73 -9.82 -0.54
N ILE A 131 -15.56 -10.83 -0.29
CA ILE A 131 -16.28 -10.99 0.98
C ILE A 131 -15.30 -11.16 2.13
N ILE A 132 -14.32 -12.06 2.02
CA ILE A 132 -13.31 -12.28 3.07
C ILE A 132 -12.48 -11.02 3.31
N THR A 133 -12.09 -10.32 2.24
CA THR A 133 -11.35 -9.06 2.36
C THR A 133 -12.16 -8.00 3.11
N VAL A 134 -13.43 -7.81 2.76
CA VAL A 134 -14.31 -6.86 3.45
C VAL A 134 -14.51 -7.26 4.91
N LEU A 135 -14.67 -8.56 5.20
CA LEU A 135 -14.76 -9.06 6.56
C LEU A 135 -13.51 -8.72 7.39
N CYS A 136 -12.32 -8.96 6.84
CA CYS A 136 -11.07 -8.59 7.50
C CYS A 136 -10.94 -7.07 7.74
N MET A 137 -11.35 -6.26 6.77
CA MET A 137 -11.39 -4.80 6.94
C MET A 137 -12.30 -4.39 8.10
N LEU A 138 -13.49 -4.97 8.19
CA LEU A 138 -14.42 -4.71 9.29
C LEU A 138 -13.85 -5.15 10.64
N LEU A 139 -13.20 -6.33 10.70
CA LEU A 139 -12.56 -6.82 11.92
C LEU A 139 -11.39 -5.92 12.35
N TRP A 140 -10.60 -5.38 11.43
CA TRP A 140 -9.55 -4.41 11.76
C TRP A 140 -10.13 -3.10 12.31
N LEU A 141 -11.19 -2.58 11.70
CA LEU A 141 -11.84 -1.34 12.14
C LEU A 141 -12.52 -1.52 13.50
N THR A 142 -13.02 -2.71 13.80
CA THR A 142 -13.70 -3.05 15.06
C THR A 142 -12.77 -3.73 16.08
N GLY A 143 -11.47 -3.73 15.87
CA GLY A 143 -10.48 -4.40 16.74
C GLY A 143 -10.53 -3.97 18.21
N ARG A 144 -10.86 -2.69 18.48
CA ARG A 144 -11.08 -2.19 19.84
C ARG A 144 -12.28 -2.85 20.55
N GLN A 145 -13.35 -3.15 19.82
CA GLN A 145 -14.57 -3.75 20.34
C GLN A 145 -14.45 -5.27 20.45
N THR A 146 -13.82 -5.91 19.45
CA THR A 146 -13.67 -7.36 19.37
C THR A 146 -12.52 -7.90 20.21
N GLY A 147 -11.57 -7.06 20.58
CA GLY A 147 -10.32 -7.47 21.25
C GLY A 147 -9.34 -8.23 20.36
N LEU A 148 -9.64 -8.35 19.06
CA LEU A 148 -8.78 -9.04 18.11
C LEU A 148 -7.60 -8.15 17.71
N SER A 149 -6.39 -8.68 17.82
CA SER A 149 -5.21 -7.96 17.34
C SER A 149 -5.15 -7.94 15.82
N SER A 150 -4.56 -6.89 15.24
CA SER A 150 -4.40 -6.76 13.79
C SER A 150 -3.65 -7.94 13.17
N TYR A 151 -2.73 -8.54 13.91
CA TYR A 151 -1.96 -9.72 13.47
C TYR A 151 -2.82 -10.98 13.36
N VAL A 152 -3.73 -11.20 14.31
CA VAL A 152 -4.67 -12.35 14.26
C VAL A 152 -5.62 -12.21 13.08
N VAL A 153 -6.16 -11.02 12.86
CA VAL A 153 -7.04 -10.77 11.70
C VAL A 153 -6.31 -10.99 10.38
N ALA A 154 -5.01 -10.63 10.28
CA ALA A 154 -4.20 -10.85 9.09
C ALA A 154 -3.99 -12.34 8.74
N LEU A 155 -4.09 -13.25 9.71
CA LEU A 155 -3.98 -14.69 9.46
C LEU A 155 -5.26 -15.27 8.84
N ILE A 156 -6.42 -14.64 9.02
CA ILE A 156 -7.71 -15.15 8.53
C ILE A 156 -7.69 -15.36 7.00
N PRO A 157 -7.33 -14.37 6.16
CA PRO A 157 -7.33 -14.57 4.72
C PRO A 157 -6.30 -15.63 4.28
N ILE A 158 -5.16 -15.72 4.96
CA ILE A 158 -4.15 -16.74 4.66
C ILE A 158 -4.75 -18.13 4.87
N ILE A 159 -5.30 -18.42 6.06
CA ILE A 159 -5.90 -19.72 6.39
C ILE A 159 -7.06 -20.03 5.44
N VAL A 160 -7.98 -19.08 5.25
CA VAL A 160 -9.17 -19.28 4.43
C VAL A 160 -8.80 -19.53 2.97
N PHE A 161 -7.91 -18.72 2.38
CA PHE A 161 -7.59 -18.83 0.96
C PHE A 161 -6.81 -20.12 0.63
N PHE A 162 -5.94 -20.58 1.53
CA PHE A 162 -5.29 -21.88 1.37
C PHE A 162 -6.26 -23.05 1.59
N THR A 163 -7.19 -22.96 2.55
CA THR A 163 -8.18 -24.03 2.82
C THR A 163 -9.15 -24.22 1.65
N PHE A 164 -9.49 -23.15 0.94
CA PHE A 164 -10.44 -23.18 -0.18
C PHE A 164 -9.77 -23.18 -1.57
N ASP A 165 -8.50 -23.53 -1.66
CA ASP A 165 -7.73 -23.60 -2.91
C ASP A 165 -7.83 -22.30 -3.76
N ILE A 166 -7.85 -21.15 -3.09
CA ILE A 166 -7.75 -19.84 -3.74
C ILE A 166 -6.28 -19.46 -3.97
N LEU A 167 -5.44 -19.74 -2.97
CA LEU A 167 -3.99 -19.62 -3.03
C LEU A 167 -3.36 -21.00 -2.96
N ASP A 168 -2.24 -21.18 -3.63
CA ASP A 168 -1.44 -22.39 -3.66
C ASP A 168 0.02 -22.16 -3.23
N GLU A 169 0.82 -23.22 -3.27
CA GLU A 169 2.23 -23.16 -2.92
C GLU A 169 3.05 -22.25 -3.86
N ASP A 170 2.65 -22.17 -5.13
CA ASP A 170 3.33 -21.31 -6.11
C ASP A 170 3.03 -19.83 -5.86
N ASP A 171 1.90 -19.51 -5.28
CA ASP A 171 1.59 -18.13 -4.84
C ASP A 171 2.47 -17.72 -3.65
N LEU A 172 2.79 -18.64 -2.73
CA LEU A 172 3.75 -18.39 -1.66
C LEU A 172 5.16 -18.06 -2.20
N LYS A 173 5.59 -18.73 -3.27
CA LYS A 173 6.89 -18.48 -3.91
C LYS A 173 6.96 -17.10 -4.56
N LYS A 174 5.82 -16.52 -4.98
CA LYS A 174 5.72 -15.17 -5.57
C LYS A 174 5.78 -14.05 -4.53
N LEU A 175 5.75 -14.36 -3.23
CA LEU A 175 5.93 -13.34 -2.19
C LEU A 175 7.32 -12.72 -2.30
N HIS A 176 7.40 -11.43 -2.03
CA HIS A 176 8.68 -10.70 -2.02
C HIS A 176 9.48 -11.02 -0.75
N TRP A 177 9.97 -12.26 -0.64
CA TRP A 177 10.76 -12.76 0.50
C TRP A 177 11.98 -11.89 0.78
N GLU A 178 12.62 -11.37 -0.27
CA GLU A 178 13.75 -10.43 -0.18
C GLU A 178 13.40 -9.21 0.69
N THR A 179 12.22 -8.65 0.50
CA THR A 179 11.74 -7.50 1.30
C THR A 179 11.56 -7.89 2.76
N LEU A 180 10.99 -9.04 3.05
CA LEU A 180 10.81 -9.52 4.43
C LEU A 180 12.14 -9.80 5.12
N ILE A 181 13.10 -10.40 4.41
CA ILE A 181 14.45 -10.67 4.91
C ILE A 181 15.20 -9.35 5.15
N LEU A 182 15.08 -8.38 4.23
CA LEU A 182 15.70 -7.06 4.37
C LEU A 182 15.19 -6.34 5.63
N PHE A 183 13.87 -6.35 5.85
CA PHE A 183 13.30 -5.75 7.07
C PHE A 183 13.74 -6.49 8.34
N GLY A 184 13.68 -7.83 8.34
CA GLY A 184 14.14 -8.63 9.47
C GLY A 184 15.61 -8.40 9.80
N GLY A 185 16.47 -8.41 8.78
CA GLY A 185 17.91 -8.11 8.92
C GLY A 185 18.16 -6.68 9.41
N GLY A 186 17.41 -5.70 8.88
CA GLY A 186 17.52 -4.30 9.31
C GLY A 186 17.15 -4.08 10.79
N ILE A 187 16.11 -4.77 11.27
CA ILE A 187 15.73 -4.72 12.70
C ILE A 187 16.83 -5.32 13.55
N THR A 188 17.29 -6.53 13.21
CA THR A 188 18.36 -7.22 13.96
C THR A 188 19.64 -6.41 13.98
N LEU A 189 20.01 -5.78 12.85
CA LEU A 189 21.17 -4.89 12.79
C LEU A 189 20.97 -3.67 13.70
N GLY A 190 19.78 -3.03 13.66
CA GLY A 190 19.46 -1.90 14.52
C GLY A 190 19.55 -2.25 16.00
N GLU A 191 19.01 -3.40 16.41
CA GLU A 191 19.12 -3.91 17.78
C GLU A 191 20.58 -4.17 18.17
N ALA A 192 21.39 -4.76 17.29
CA ALA A 192 22.79 -5.02 17.53
C ALA A 192 23.62 -3.73 17.67
N VAL A 193 23.37 -2.74 16.81
CA VAL A 193 24.01 -1.40 16.87
C VAL A 193 23.68 -0.71 18.20
N SER A 194 22.42 -0.73 18.60
CA SER A 194 21.99 -0.12 19.86
C SER A 194 22.57 -0.85 21.08
N ALA A 195 22.53 -2.18 21.07
CA ALA A 195 23.11 -2.98 22.17
C ALA A 195 24.63 -2.84 22.31
N SER A 196 25.34 -2.56 21.21
CA SER A 196 26.79 -2.33 21.21
C SER A 196 27.20 -0.91 21.58
N GLY A 197 26.25 0.04 21.66
CA GLY A 197 26.52 1.45 21.93
C GLY A 197 27.17 2.21 20.77
N VAL A 198 27.24 1.62 19.57
CA VAL A 198 27.79 2.26 18.35
C VAL A 198 26.94 3.46 17.94
N ASP A 199 25.63 3.39 18.11
CA ASP A 199 24.70 4.50 17.89
C ASP A 199 25.06 5.74 18.73
N ALA A 200 25.32 5.55 20.03
CA ALA A 200 25.73 6.63 20.92
C ALA A 200 27.14 7.17 20.55
N PHE A 201 28.05 6.31 20.10
CA PHE A 201 29.38 6.71 19.64
C PHE A 201 29.32 7.56 18.36
N ILE A 202 28.43 7.26 17.41
CA ILE A 202 28.29 8.03 16.16
C ILE A 202 27.55 9.35 16.39
N ALA A 203 26.65 9.42 17.38
CA ALA A 203 25.85 10.60 17.68
C ALA A 203 26.60 11.70 18.47
N ASN A 204 27.76 11.40 19.05
CA ASN A 204 28.65 12.30 19.77
C ASN A 204 29.83 12.76 18.90
#